data_b908251e271a7433e97763c302135161
#
_entry.id   b908251e271a7433e97763c302135161
#
_cell.length_a   1.000
_cell.length_b   1.000
_cell.length_c   1.000
_cell.angle_alpha   90.00
_cell.angle_beta   90.00
_cell.angle_gamma   90.00
#
_symmetry.space_group_name_H-M   'P 1'
#
loop_
_entity.id
_entity.type
_entity.pdbx_description
1 polymer ?
#
loop_
_entity_poly.entity_id
_entity_poly.type
_entity_poly.pdbx_seq_one_letter_code
_entity_poly.pdbx_strand_id
1 'polypeptide(L)'
;TTIRYHLHIDNLFIAAACSVGQLTLYFKRYVCAAMTAGSGVTSATVSDAEPWDGDNVTFTATLATGAAFDGWYSDAACTQRVSTSLSYTTTAADLTLYAKATQAAPTGTGVYIKRAGAQIQAAAVWRKANGLWAKSDKTAIEAGKNYRMG
;
A
#
# COMPACT_ATOMS: atom_id res chain seq x y z
N THR A 1 7.05 33.36 -9.50
CA THR A 1 6.11 32.80 -10.48
C THR A 1 4.70 33.15 -10.02
N THR A 2 3.97 33.95 -10.79
CA THR A 2 2.58 34.32 -10.47
C THR A 2 1.67 33.26 -11.08
N ILE A 3 0.95 32.52 -10.24
CA ILE A 3 -0.08 31.58 -10.68
C ILE A 3 -1.39 32.36 -10.77
N ARG A 4 -2.03 32.38 -11.94
CA ARG A 4 -3.33 32.98 -12.13
C ARG A 4 -4.37 31.88 -12.18
N TYR A 5 -5.32 31.91 -11.25
CA TYR A 5 -6.50 31.07 -11.28
C TYR A 5 -7.64 31.84 -11.95
N HIS A 6 -8.33 31.21 -12.90
CA HIS A 6 -9.59 31.73 -13.44
C HIS A 6 -10.72 31.07 -12.64
N LEU A 7 -11.37 31.86 -11.79
CA LEU A 7 -12.56 31.41 -11.08
C LEU A 7 -13.78 31.83 -11.92
N HIS A 8 -14.52 30.86 -12.45
CA HIS A 8 -15.78 31.07 -13.12
C HIS A 8 -16.91 30.84 -12.10
N ILE A 9 -17.64 31.88 -11.74
CA ILE A 9 -18.76 31.80 -10.82
C ILE A 9 -20.03 32.11 -11.60
N ASP A 10 -20.82 31.08 -11.89
CA ASP A 10 -22.15 31.22 -12.44
C ASP A 10 -23.10 31.67 -11.33
N ASN A 11 -23.65 32.87 -11.42
CA ASN A 11 -24.56 33.49 -10.44
C ASN A 11 -23.93 33.99 -9.11
N LEU A 12 -22.97 34.88 -9.20
CA LEU A 12 -22.62 35.72 -8.05
C LEU A 12 -23.63 36.86 -7.90
N PHE A 13 -24.57 36.77 -6.96
CA PHE A 13 -25.41 37.90 -6.55
C PHE A 13 -24.63 38.77 -5.57
N ILE A 14 -24.10 39.89 -6.03
CA ILE A 14 -23.57 40.93 -5.15
C ILE A 14 -24.70 41.92 -4.92
N ALA A 15 -25.33 41.87 -3.74
CA ALA A 15 -26.23 42.96 -3.31
C ALA A 15 -25.40 44.22 -3.19
N ALA A 16 -25.91 45.31 -3.77
CA ALA A 16 -25.26 46.61 -3.79
C ALA A 16 -24.77 47.05 -2.41
N ALA A 17 -23.51 47.55 -2.35
CA ALA A 17 -22.88 48.14 -1.17
C ALA A 17 -22.33 47.16 -0.10
N CYS A 18 -21.80 46.02 -0.47
CA CYS A 18 -20.93 45.26 0.41
C CYS A 18 -19.46 45.54 0.05
N SER A 19 -18.70 46.20 0.90
CA SER A 19 -17.23 46.23 0.79
C SER A 19 -16.73 44.86 1.24
N VAL A 20 -16.36 44.00 0.29
CA VAL A 20 -15.74 42.70 0.62
C VAL A 20 -14.33 42.96 1.07
N GLY A 21 -14.08 42.97 2.38
CA GLY A 21 -12.75 43.18 2.94
C GLY A 21 -11.78 42.04 2.67
N GLN A 22 -12.30 40.82 2.58
CA GLN A 22 -11.47 39.62 2.30
C GLN A 22 -12.34 38.53 1.68
N LEU A 23 -11.87 37.95 0.58
CA LEU A 23 -12.45 36.73 -0.02
C LEU A 23 -11.56 35.55 0.37
N THR A 24 -12.11 34.59 1.12
CA THR A 24 -11.43 33.34 1.44
C THR A 24 -11.97 32.25 0.54
N LEU A 25 -11.09 31.62 -0.22
CA LEU A 25 -11.41 30.52 -1.10
C LEU A 25 -10.95 29.20 -0.46
N TYR A 26 -11.85 28.24 -0.40
CA TYR A 26 -11.56 26.89 0.07
C TYR A 26 -11.44 25.97 -1.13
N PHE A 27 -10.42 25.13 -1.15
CA PHE A 27 -10.17 24.16 -2.21
C PHE A 27 -10.21 22.76 -1.63
N LYS A 28 -10.77 21.83 -2.38
CA LYS A 28 -10.59 20.42 -2.11
C LYS A 28 -9.23 19.96 -2.61
N ARG A 29 -8.62 19.01 -1.88
CA ARG A 29 -7.36 18.36 -2.22
C ARG A 29 -7.63 16.95 -2.69
N TYR A 30 -6.75 16.42 -3.49
CA TYR A 30 -6.83 15.03 -3.94
C TYR A 30 -5.81 14.19 -3.18
N VAL A 31 -6.31 13.25 -2.37
CA VAL A 31 -5.47 12.40 -1.50
C VAL A 31 -5.70 10.94 -1.84
N CYS A 32 -4.63 10.21 -2.08
CA CYS A 32 -4.69 8.80 -2.46
C CYS A 32 -3.74 7.94 -1.63
N ALA A 33 -4.22 6.79 -1.18
CA ALA A 33 -3.40 5.74 -0.60
C ALA A 33 -3.20 4.62 -1.62
N ALA A 34 -1.96 4.28 -1.92
CA ALA A 34 -1.59 3.23 -2.86
C ALA A 34 -0.79 2.12 -2.17
N MET A 35 -0.83 0.92 -2.75
CA MET A 35 -0.02 -0.21 -2.30
C MET A 35 1.11 -0.46 -3.29
N THR A 36 2.30 -0.78 -2.79
CA THR A 36 3.38 -1.25 -3.66
C THR A 36 3.15 -2.70 -4.07
N ALA A 37 3.35 -2.99 -5.36
CA ALA A 37 3.20 -4.34 -5.90
C ALA A 37 4.15 -5.34 -5.21
N GLY A 38 3.62 -6.52 -4.85
CA GLY A 38 4.42 -7.58 -4.20
C GLY A 38 4.79 -7.31 -2.74
N SER A 39 4.25 -6.24 -2.13
CA SER A 39 4.44 -5.96 -0.71
C SER A 39 3.49 -6.81 0.15
N GLY A 40 3.84 -6.96 1.44
CA GLY A 40 2.98 -7.61 2.43
C GLY A 40 1.79 -6.75 2.88
N VAL A 41 1.44 -5.68 2.16
CA VAL A 41 0.26 -4.85 2.43
C VAL A 41 -0.96 -5.44 1.76
N THR A 42 -2.04 -5.64 2.50
CA THR A 42 -3.32 -6.17 1.98
C THR A 42 -4.33 -5.07 1.68
N SER A 43 -4.20 -3.92 2.34
CA SER A 43 -5.04 -2.76 2.10
C SER A 43 -4.30 -1.47 2.49
N ALA A 44 -4.51 -0.42 1.72
CA ALA A 44 -4.09 0.93 2.03
C ALA A 44 -5.27 1.88 1.77
N THR A 45 -5.65 2.63 2.79
CA THR A 45 -6.81 3.52 2.74
C THR A 45 -6.46 4.90 3.28
N VAL A 46 -7.25 5.89 2.92
CA VAL A 46 -7.22 7.23 3.48
C VAL A 46 -8.61 7.57 4.02
N SER A 47 -8.68 8.33 5.09
CA SER A 47 -9.94 8.69 5.75
C SER A 47 -10.87 9.52 4.86
N ASP A 48 -10.32 10.39 4.03
CA ASP A 48 -11.03 11.18 3.03
C ASP A 48 -10.13 11.36 1.80
N ALA A 49 -10.65 11.06 0.61
CA ALA A 49 -9.94 11.19 -0.66
C ALA A 49 -10.03 12.61 -1.26
N GLU A 50 -11.01 13.41 -0.82
CA GLU A 50 -11.26 14.77 -1.30
C GLU A 50 -11.47 15.76 -0.13
N PRO A 51 -10.53 15.85 0.83
CA PRO A 51 -10.66 16.73 1.99
C PRO A 51 -10.54 18.19 1.58
N TRP A 52 -11.02 19.08 2.44
CA TRP A 52 -10.75 20.50 2.29
C TRP A 52 -9.28 20.81 2.62
N ASP A 53 -8.76 21.86 1.98
CA ASP A 53 -7.42 22.36 2.27
C ASP A 53 -7.28 22.72 3.76
N GLY A 54 -6.28 22.17 4.40
CA GLY A 54 -6.03 22.34 5.84
C GLY A 54 -6.66 21.28 6.75
N ASP A 55 -7.55 20.42 6.24
CA ASP A 55 -8.09 19.31 7.01
C ASP A 55 -6.99 18.28 7.33
N ASN A 56 -7.22 17.47 8.36
CA ASN A 56 -6.37 16.34 8.66
C ASN A 56 -6.92 15.07 8.01
N VAL A 57 -6.04 14.33 7.32
CA VAL A 57 -6.33 13.03 6.75
C VAL A 57 -5.46 11.96 7.37
N THR A 58 -6.04 10.77 7.56
CA THR A 58 -5.35 9.63 8.15
C THR A 58 -5.23 8.51 7.14
N PHE A 59 -4.00 8.10 6.86
CA PHE A 59 -3.65 6.94 6.06
C PHE A 59 -3.59 5.72 6.95
N THR A 60 -4.17 4.60 6.54
CA THR A 60 -4.15 3.35 7.27
C THR A 60 -3.74 2.20 6.37
N ALA A 61 -2.74 1.42 6.79
CA ALA A 61 -2.30 0.21 6.12
C ALA A 61 -2.67 -1.03 6.91
N THR A 62 -3.17 -2.06 6.21
CA THR A 62 -3.41 -3.39 6.75
C THR A 62 -2.39 -4.35 6.16
N LEU A 63 -1.82 -5.22 6.99
CA LEU A 63 -0.76 -6.13 6.59
C LEU A 63 -1.25 -7.57 6.47
N ALA A 64 -0.61 -8.31 5.59
CA ALA A 64 -0.71 -9.76 5.57
C ALA A 64 -0.09 -10.37 6.83
N THR A 65 -0.57 -11.54 7.23
CA THR A 65 -0.01 -12.27 8.37
C THR A 65 1.49 -12.49 8.20
N GLY A 66 2.26 -12.10 9.22
CA GLY A 66 3.71 -12.23 9.21
C GLY A 66 4.46 -11.16 8.40
N ALA A 67 3.78 -10.17 7.85
CA ALA A 67 4.45 -9.04 7.21
C ALA A 67 4.87 -7.98 8.24
N ALA A 68 6.01 -7.34 8.00
CA ALA A 68 6.50 -6.19 8.76
C ALA A 68 6.31 -4.92 7.93
N PHE A 69 5.72 -3.89 8.52
CA PHE A 69 5.50 -2.61 7.84
C PHE A 69 6.81 -1.85 7.70
N ASP A 70 7.18 -1.51 6.48
CA ASP A 70 8.38 -0.72 6.19
C ASP A 70 8.08 0.79 6.31
N GLY A 71 6.89 1.21 5.92
CA GLY A 71 6.45 2.60 6.02
C GLY A 71 5.56 3.09 4.90
N TRP A 72 5.19 4.35 5.02
CA TRP A 72 4.56 5.17 4.00
C TRP A 72 5.63 5.96 3.25
N TYR A 73 5.48 6.06 1.93
CA TYR A 73 6.42 6.72 1.03
C TYR A 73 5.69 7.72 0.14
N SER A 74 6.34 8.84 -0.18
CA SER A 74 5.80 9.85 -1.08
C SER A 74 6.06 9.58 -2.56
N ASP A 75 6.80 8.50 -2.87
CA ASP A 75 7.14 8.10 -4.23
C ASP A 75 6.84 6.62 -4.46
N ALA A 76 6.44 6.27 -5.68
CA ALA A 76 6.11 4.88 -6.07
C ALA A 76 7.31 3.93 -6.00
N ALA A 77 8.54 4.45 -6.10
CA ALA A 77 9.77 3.67 -5.94
C ALA A 77 10.11 3.37 -4.47
N CYS A 78 9.37 3.96 -3.53
CA CYS A 78 9.56 3.83 -2.08
C CYS A 78 10.99 4.18 -1.63
N THR A 79 11.48 5.32 -2.08
CA THR A 79 12.79 5.87 -1.70
C THR A 79 12.66 6.98 -0.66
N GLN A 80 11.54 7.71 -0.65
CA GLN A 80 11.26 8.83 0.24
C GLN A 80 10.23 8.44 1.30
N ARG A 81 10.70 7.91 2.42
CA ARG A 81 9.84 7.48 3.52
C ARG A 81 9.38 8.65 4.37
N VAL A 82 8.06 8.76 4.58
CA VAL A 82 7.41 9.82 5.38
C VAL A 82 6.98 9.35 6.76
N SER A 83 6.65 8.06 6.94
CA SER A 83 6.23 7.52 8.23
C SER A 83 6.49 6.02 8.32
N THR A 84 6.73 5.52 9.53
CA THR A 84 6.81 4.07 9.85
C THR A 84 5.58 3.56 10.60
N SER A 85 4.63 4.44 10.90
CA SER A 85 3.39 4.06 11.60
C SER A 85 2.37 3.47 10.61
N LEU A 86 1.68 2.40 11.01
CA LEU A 86 0.58 1.83 10.23
C LEU A 86 -0.56 2.83 10.01
N SER A 87 -0.77 3.71 10.99
CA SER A 87 -1.69 4.83 10.89
C SER A 87 -0.88 6.13 10.92
N TYR A 88 -1.01 6.93 9.87
CA TYR A 88 -0.28 8.18 9.71
C TYR A 88 -1.23 9.32 9.36
N THR A 89 -1.23 10.36 10.17
CA THR A 89 -2.07 11.55 9.99
C THR A 89 -1.22 12.72 9.52
N THR A 90 -1.70 13.43 8.53
CA THR A 90 -1.07 14.64 7.97
C THR A 90 -2.14 15.62 7.52
N THR A 91 -1.74 16.88 7.32
CA THR A 91 -2.61 17.91 6.72
C THR A 91 -2.83 17.60 5.24
N ALA A 92 -4.07 17.80 4.78
CA ALA A 92 -4.47 17.56 3.41
C ALA A 92 -3.68 18.43 2.41
N ALA A 93 -3.11 17.78 1.43
CA ALA A 93 -2.46 18.34 0.27
C ALA A 93 -2.69 17.40 -0.91
N ASP A 94 -2.50 17.85 -2.14
CA ASP A 94 -2.53 16.95 -3.30
C ASP A 94 -1.36 15.99 -3.22
N LEU A 95 -1.62 14.77 -2.71
CA LEU A 95 -0.57 13.77 -2.48
C LEU A 95 -1.07 12.34 -2.65
N THR A 96 -0.15 11.48 -3.05
CA THR A 96 -0.34 10.04 -3.03
C THR A 96 0.73 9.42 -2.13
N LEU A 97 0.31 8.61 -1.15
CA LEU A 97 1.24 7.85 -0.32
C LEU A 97 1.19 6.36 -0.66
N TYR A 98 2.36 5.76 -0.70
CA TYR A 98 2.56 4.35 -1.04
C TYR A 98 2.91 3.56 0.22
N ALA A 99 2.06 2.60 0.57
CA ALA A 99 2.31 1.68 1.67
C ALA A 99 3.22 0.54 1.22
N LYS A 100 4.27 0.28 1.97
CA LYS A 100 5.20 -0.83 1.75
C LYS A 100 5.36 -1.67 3.01
N ALA A 101 5.40 -2.97 2.83
CA ALA A 101 5.71 -3.91 3.89
C ALA A 101 6.55 -5.07 3.33
N THR A 102 7.45 -5.58 4.13
CA THR A 102 8.23 -6.77 3.80
C THR A 102 7.53 -8.00 4.34
N GLN A 103 7.22 -8.95 3.46
CA GLN A 103 6.74 -10.25 3.90
C GLN A 103 7.88 -10.99 4.57
N ALA A 104 7.73 -11.32 5.84
CA ALA A 104 8.70 -12.17 6.52
C ALA A 104 8.80 -13.52 5.79
N ALA A 105 10.02 -14.01 5.63
CA ALA A 105 10.19 -15.38 5.18
C ALA A 105 9.47 -16.31 6.17
N PRO A 106 8.71 -17.31 5.69
CA PRO A 106 8.03 -18.23 6.58
C PRO A 106 9.06 -18.94 7.47
N THR A 107 8.93 -18.74 8.77
CA THR A 107 9.83 -19.29 9.80
C THR A 107 9.46 -20.73 10.21
N GLY A 108 8.66 -21.42 9.41
CA GLY A 108 8.27 -22.80 9.67
C GLY A 108 9.17 -23.84 8.98
N THR A 109 9.28 -25.02 9.56
CA THR A 109 9.79 -26.21 8.87
C THR A 109 8.86 -26.55 7.72
N GLY A 110 9.36 -26.50 6.49
CA GLY A 110 8.56 -26.83 5.31
C GLY A 110 9.23 -26.44 4.00
N VAL A 111 8.66 -26.92 2.92
CA VAL A 111 9.09 -26.55 1.57
C VAL A 111 8.20 -25.40 1.10
N TYR A 112 8.84 -24.33 0.67
CA TYR A 112 8.17 -23.14 0.17
C TYR A 112 8.51 -22.91 -1.29
N ILE A 113 7.52 -22.44 -2.05
CA ILE A 113 7.71 -22.01 -3.43
C ILE A 113 7.48 -20.50 -3.53
N LYS A 114 8.25 -19.82 -4.36
CA LYS A 114 8.02 -18.41 -4.68
C LYS A 114 7.17 -18.32 -5.95
N ARG A 115 5.97 -17.77 -5.85
CA ARG A 115 5.08 -17.58 -6.97
C ARG A 115 4.54 -16.15 -6.96
N ALA A 116 4.72 -15.43 -8.06
CA ALA A 116 4.28 -14.02 -8.19
C ALA A 116 4.73 -13.13 -7.01
N GLY A 117 5.96 -13.33 -6.50
CA GLY A 117 6.50 -12.55 -5.38
C GLY A 117 6.13 -13.05 -3.98
N ALA A 118 5.11 -13.88 -3.84
CA ALA A 118 4.71 -14.47 -2.57
C ALA A 118 5.40 -15.82 -2.31
N GLN A 119 5.71 -16.10 -1.03
CA GLN A 119 6.15 -17.41 -0.59
C GLN A 119 4.93 -18.24 -0.17
N ILE A 120 4.76 -19.39 -0.80
CA ILE A 120 3.65 -20.30 -0.54
C ILE A 120 4.20 -21.60 0.02
N GLN A 121 3.70 -22.00 1.19
CA GLN A 121 4.05 -23.30 1.77
C GLN A 121 3.40 -24.42 0.96
N ALA A 122 4.18 -25.41 0.55
CA ALA A 122 3.66 -26.58 -0.13
C ALA A 122 2.74 -27.39 0.81
N ALA A 123 1.53 -27.68 0.36
CA ALA A 123 0.59 -28.52 1.11
C ALA A 123 1.12 -29.94 1.25
N ALA A 124 1.76 -30.47 0.21
CA ALA A 124 2.45 -31.75 0.23
C ALA A 124 3.66 -31.72 -0.70
N VAL A 125 4.67 -32.52 -0.37
CA VAL A 125 5.84 -32.77 -1.21
C VAL A 125 5.86 -34.25 -1.51
N TRP A 126 6.02 -34.61 -2.78
CA TRP A 126 6.06 -35.99 -3.24
C TRP A 126 7.44 -36.28 -3.85
N ARG A 127 8.06 -37.35 -3.44
CA ARG A 127 9.32 -37.82 -3.97
C ARG A 127 9.08 -39.01 -4.88
N LYS A 128 9.74 -39.05 -6.04
CA LYS A 128 9.75 -40.19 -6.92
C LYS A 128 10.87 -41.16 -6.49
N ALA A 129 10.50 -42.39 -6.14
CA ALA A 129 11.42 -43.49 -5.83
C ALA A 129 10.93 -44.76 -6.54
N ASN A 130 11.83 -45.48 -7.21
CA ASN A 130 11.52 -46.70 -7.95
C ASN A 130 10.33 -46.58 -8.92
N GLY A 131 10.25 -45.43 -9.61
CA GLY A 131 9.16 -45.15 -10.56
C GLY A 131 7.85 -44.64 -9.94
N LEU A 132 7.64 -44.77 -8.65
CA LEU A 132 6.43 -44.40 -7.93
C LEU A 132 6.60 -43.07 -7.17
N TRP A 133 5.50 -42.30 -7.06
CA TRP A 133 5.44 -41.09 -6.26
C TRP A 133 4.98 -41.42 -4.84
N ALA A 134 5.81 -41.11 -3.84
CA ALA A 134 5.47 -41.25 -2.44
C ALA A 134 5.49 -39.88 -1.75
N LYS A 135 4.55 -39.66 -0.81
CA LYS A 135 4.53 -38.46 0.03
C LYS A 135 5.84 -38.40 0.85
N SER A 136 6.56 -37.30 0.73
CA SER A 136 7.82 -37.09 1.42
C SER A 136 7.65 -36.23 2.65
N ASP A 137 8.59 -36.33 3.57
CA ASP A 137 8.77 -35.34 4.63
C ASP A 137 9.11 -33.99 3.98
N LYS A 138 8.46 -32.92 4.47
CA LYS A 138 8.65 -31.56 3.96
C LYS A 138 9.93 -30.90 4.48
N THR A 139 10.63 -31.54 5.38
CA THR A 139 11.80 -30.99 6.09
C THR A 139 13.11 -31.11 5.32
N ALA A 140 13.19 -32.01 4.35
CA ALA A 140 14.40 -32.21 3.57
C ALA A 140 14.09 -32.38 2.08
N ILE A 141 14.76 -31.58 1.25
CA ILE A 141 14.84 -31.77 -0.21
C ILE A 141 16.30 -32.06 -0.54
N GLU A 142 16.54 -33.25 -1.09
CA GLU A 142 17.87 -33.67 -1.53
C GLU A 142 18.13 -33.25 -2.97
N ALA A 143 19.33 -32.74 -3.24
CA ALA A 143 19.75 -32.42 -4.59
C ALA A 143 19.75 -33.68 -5.49
N GLY A 144 19.32 -33.52 -6.73
CA GLY A 144 19.27 -34.63 -7.71
C GLY A 144 18.09 -35.59 -7.58
N LYS A 145 17.16 -35.36 -6.66
CA LYS A 145 15.90 -36.11 -6.56
C LYS A 145 14.75 -35.37 -7.25
N ASN A 146 13.79 -36.11 -7.79
CA ASN A 146 12.60 -35.55 -8.43
C ASN A 146 11.48 -35.41 -7.40
N TYR A 147 10.98 -34.19 -7.27
CA TYR A 147 9.87 -33.82 -6.39
C TYR A 147 8.73 -33.16 -7.19
N ARG A 148 7.52 -33.29 -6.69
CA ARG A 148 6.37 -32.48 -7.11
C ARG A 148 5.63 -31.94 -5.90
N MET A 149 5.02 -30.80 -6.08
CA MET A 149 4.15 -30.18 -5.08
C MET A 149 2.72 -30.64 -5.28
N GLY A 150 2.03 -30.84 -4.21
CA GLY A 150 0.60 -31.08 -4.17
C GLY A 150 -0.12 -29.94 -3.46
#